data_0882a9b3a17340b60b15c7eedca09802
#
_entry.id   0882a9b3a17340b60b15c7eedca09802
#
_cell.length_a   1.000
_cell.length_b   1.000
_cell.length_c   1.000
_cell.angle_alpha   90.00
_cell.angle_beta   90.00
_cell.angle_gamma   90.00
#
_symmetry.space_group_name_H-M   'P 1'
#
loop_
_entity.id
_entity.type
_entity.pdbx_description
1 polymer ?
#
loop_
_entity_poly.entity_id
_entity_poly.type
_entity_poly.pdbx_seq_one_letter_code
_entity_poly.pdbx_strand_id
1 'polypeptide(L)'
;MHADFTFGRVAGKQGTVLICADEDGTVLYQSKDKKGDEGVKGSPLEFYKGITVTDHEAALIKHGEKHQEWLSHISRYLVGSIENEKNLTWNKLIKEWISESVAYWNNIKKGAEQEDNQKDTNFLNRYDEMVELAKKEYDYEPPNDYYREGYNLYKRMYETREDYVLFLKDKSVSPTNNIAERYARVYKRKNIQAMCFRSKNGVKYFCDGLSVIQTIKNRGENLFIAVTNRFNKQTEV
;
A
#
# COMPACT_ATOMS: atom_id res chain seq x y z
N MET A 1 -3.32 1.50 9.07
CA MET A 1 -4.28 1.71 7.95
C MET A 1 -3.58 1.53 6.63
N HIS A 2 -4.16 0.78 5.72
CA HIS A 2 -3.72 0.61 4.33
C HIS A 2 -4.43 1.62 3.44
N ALA A 3 -3.72 2.32 2.55
CA ALA A 3 -4.33 3.25 1.61
C ALA A 3 -3.74 3.12 0.20
N ASP A 4 -4.60 3.34 -0.81
CA ASP A 4 -4.23 3.31 -2.23
C ASP A 4 -5.21 4.13 -3.06
N PHE A 5 -4.71 4.71 -4.16
CA PHE A 5 -5.54 5.32 -5.17
C PHE A 5 -5.78 4.37 -6.34
N THR A 6 -7.03 4.29 -6.77
CA THR A 6 -7.38 3.57 -7.98
C THR A 6 -8.20 4.45 -8.93
N PHE A 7 -8.27 4.05 -10.20
CA PHE A 7 -8.93 4.81 -11.24
C PHE A 7 -10.10 4.03 -11.85
N GLY A 8 -11.09 4.78 -12.30
CA GLY A 8 -12.22 4.27 -13.08
C GLY A 8 -12.69 5.31 -14.09
N ARG A 9 -13.67 4.97 -14.92
CA ARG A 9 -14.29 5.91 -15.86
C ARG A 9 -15.58 6.47 -15.29
N VAL A 10 -15.71 7.81 -15.32
CA VAL A 10 -16.88 8.55 -14.84
C VAL A 10 -17.25 9.60 -15.90
N ALA A 11 -18.43 9.48 -16.50
CA ALA A 11 -18.89 10.36 -17.58
C ALA A 11 -17.85 10.52 -18.72
N GLY A 12 -17.23 9.42 -19.12
CA GLY A 12 -16.20 9.39 -20.18
C GLY A 12 -14.82 9.89 -19.77
N LYS A 13 -14.64 10.44 -18.56
CA LYS A 13 -13.37 10.95 -18.03
C LYS A 13 -12.78 9.97 -17.00
N GLN A 14 -11.50 10.13 -16.71
CA GLN A 14 -10.86 9.42 -15.62
C GLN A 14 -11.37 9.95 -14.28
N GLY A 15 -11.91 9.07 -13.44
CA GLY A 15 -12.27 9.33 -12.06
C GLY A 15 -11.26 8.67 -11.11
N THR A 16 -11.13 9.20 -9.92
CA THR A 16 -10.23 8.70 -8.87
C THR A 16 -11.04 8.16 -7.70
N VAL A 17 -10.58 7.06 -7.10
CA VAL A 17 -11.12 6.53 -5.85
C VAL A 17 -9.97 6.31 -4.88
N LEU A 18 -10.07 6.91 -3.70
CA LEU A 18 -9.22 6.59 -2.57
C LEU A 18 -9.82 5.40 -1.82
N ILE A 19 -9.00 4.43 -1.52
CA ILE A 19 -9.35 3.26 -0.72
C ILE A 19 -8.56 3.36 0.58
N CYS A 20 -9.27 3.29 1.71
CA CYS A 20 -8.68 3.13 3.03
C CYS A 20 -9.20 1.83 3.62
N ALA A 21 -8.33 0.99 4.13
CA ALA A 21 -8.69 -0.29 4.72
C ALA A 21 -7.89 -0.58 5.98
N ASP A 22 -8.49 -1.31 6.91
CA ASP A 22 -7.82 -1.72 8.12
C ASP A 22 -7.82 -3.25 8.28
N GLU A 23 -6.99 -3.78 9.15
CA GLU A 23 -6.87 -5.21 9.39
C GLU A 23 -8.10 -5.79 10.10
N ASP A 24 -8.90 -4.96 10.79
CA ASP A 24 -10.18 -5.33 11.39
C ASP A 24 -11.29 -5.64 10.36
N GLY A 25 -10.98 -5.47 9.07
CA GLY A 25 -11.91 -5.69 7.96
C GLY A 25 -12.72 -4.46 7.56
N THR A 26 -12.50 -3.30 8.18
CA THR A 26 -13.12 -2.05 7.76
C THR A 26 -12.53 -1.58 6.42
N VAL A 27 -13.40 -1.24 5.47
CA VAL A 27 -13.00 -0.73 4.16
C VAL A 27 -13.83 0.48 3.79
N LEU A 28 -13.15 1.53 3.34
CA LEU A 28 -13.79 2.73 2.82
C LEU A 28 -13.31 3.01 1.39
N TYR A 29 -14.26 3.17 0.48
CA TYR A 29 -14.04 3.68 -0.87
C TYR A 29 -14.58 5.10 -0.96
N GLN A 30 -13.77 6.04 -1.40
CA GLN A 30 -14.19 7.42 -1.58
C GLN A 30 -13.91 7.89 -3.01
N SER A 31 -14.97 8.24 -3.73
CA SER A 31 -14.83 8.91 -5.02
C SER A 31 -14.25 10.31 -4.82
N LYS A 32 -13.20 10.62 -5.54
CA LYS A 32 -12.46 11.89 -5.51
C LYS A 32 -12.37 12.49 -6.89
N ASP A 33 -12.31 13.80 -6.97
CA ASP A 33 -12.15 14.50 -8.25
C ASP A 33 -10.73 14.37 -8.80
N LYS A 34 -9.74 14.33 -7.91
CA LYS A 34 -8.32 14.23 -8.27
C LYS A 34 -7.58 13.27 -7.34
N LYS A 35 -6.42 12.83 -7.77
CA LYS A 35 -5.38 12.18 -6.98
C LYS A 35 -4.57 13.26 -6.22
N GLY A 36 -3.69 12.82 -5.34
CA GLY A 36 -2.80 13.72 -4.61
C GLY A 36 -3.45 14.29 -3.34
N ASP A 37 -2.93 15.41 -2.83
CA ASP A 37 -3.37 16.02 -1.56
C ASP A 37 -4.89 16.36 -1.57
N GLU A 38 -5.41 16.84 -2.71
CA GLU A 38 -6.87 17.07 -2.86
C GLU A 38 -7.69 15.76 -2.76
N GLY A 39 -7.11 14.65 -3.21
CA GLY A 39 -7.74 13.33 -3.12
C GLY A 39 -7.80 12.77 -1.70
N VAL A 40 -6.86 13.16 -0.84
CA VAL A 40 -6.84 12.75 0.57
C VAL A 40 -7.79 13.60 1.41
N LYS A 41 -8.00 14.87 1.06
CA LYS A 41 -8.83 15.80 1.82
C LYS A 41 -10.24 15.26 2.08
N GLY A 42 -10.69 15.36 3.34
CA GLY A 42 -11.99 14.85 3.79
C GLY A 42 -12.08 13.33 3.85
N SER A 43 -10.93 12.63 3.86
CA SER A 43 -10.86 11.19 4.08
C SER A 43 -10.41 10.87 5.51
N PRO A 44 -10.63 9.63 6.00
CA PRO A 44 -10.07 9.21 7.28
C PRO A 44 -8.55 9.33 7.34
N LEU A 45 -7.87 9.17 6.20
CA LEU A 45 -6.42 9.26 6.13
C LEU A 45 -5.90 10.65 6.51
N GLU A 46 -6.65 11.73 6.18
CA GLU A 46 -6.27 13.11 6.52
C GLU A 46 -6.06 13.32 8.03
N PHE A 47 -6.85 12.63 8.85
CA PHE A 47 -6.85 12.78 10.31
C PHE A 47 -6.22 11.59 11.05
N TYR A 48 -5.73 10.60 10.30
CA TYR A 48 -5.21 9.37 10.89
C TYR A 48 -3.85 9.61 11.58
N LYS A 49 -3.71 9.10 12.82
CA LYS A 49 -2.53 9.27 13.67
C LYS A 49 -1.74 7.98 13.91
N GLY A 50 -2.16 6.88 13.33
CA GLY A 50 -1.47 5.61 13.47
C GLY A 50 -0.47 5.34 12.33
N ILE A 51 -0.13 4.07 12.16
CA ILE A 51 0.79 3.62 11.13
C ILE A 51 0.05 3.46 9.80
N THR A 52 0.59 4.05 8.73
CA THR A 52 0.08 3.89 7.37
C THR A 52 0.95 2.93 6.57
N VAL A 53 0.31 2.13 5.70
CA VAL A 53 0.99 1.25 4.74
C VAL A 53 0.51 1.65 3.35
N THR A 54 1.40 2.21 2.54
CA THR A 54 1.05 2.72 1.20
C THR A 54 2.17 2.46 0.19
N ASP A 55 1.88 2.72 -1.08
CA ASP A 55 2.93 2.89 -2.07
C ASP A 55 3.61 4.27 -1.90
N HIS A 56 4.68 4.51 -2.66
CA HIS A 56 5.42 5.79 -2.61
C HIS A 56 4.67 6.94 -3.28
N GLU A 57 3.38 7.09 -2.96
CA GLU A 57 2.57 8.22 -3.40
C GLU A 57 2.76 9.39 -2.42
N ALA A 58 3.36 10.47 -2.90
CA ALA A 58 3.73 11.64 -2.08
C ALA A 58 2.56 12.20 -1.23
N ALA A 59 1.33 12.06 -1.70
CA ALA A 59 0.16 12.51 -0.95
C ALA A 59 -0.25 11.55 0.17
N LEU A 60 0.09 10.26 0.07
CA LEU A 60 -0.28 9.25 1.07
C LEU A 60 0.74 9.18 2.20
N ILE A 61 2.04 9.25 1.89
CA ILE A 61 3.13 9.12 2.87
C ILE A 61 3.20 10.28 3.89
N LYS A 62 2.51 11.39 3.62
CA LYS A 62 2.45 12.55 4.53
C LYS A 62 1.54 12.33 5.74
N HIS A 63 0.73 11.28 5.74
CA HIS A 63 -0.30 11.01 6.73
C HIS A 63 0.09 9.86 7.66
N GLY A 64 -0.42 9.93 8.89
CA GLY A 64 -0.02 9.00 9.94
C GLY A 64 1.21 9.49 10.70
N GLU A 65 1.52 8.85 11.82
CA GLU A 65 2.72 9.12 12.63
C GLU A 65 3.93 8.33 12.14
N LYS A 66 3.69 7.17 11.54
CA LYS A 66 4.70 6.31 10.94
C LYS A 66 4.18 5.77 9.62
N HIS A 67 5.10 5.46 8.73
CA HIS A 67 4.80 4.92 7.42
C HIS A 67 5.58 3.62 7.19
N GLN A 68 4.94 2.65 6.52
CA GLN A 68 5.58 1.47 5.97
C GLN A 68 5.40 1.48 4.45
N GLU A 69 6.49 1.46 3.75
CA GLU A 69 6.54 1.39 2.29
C GLU A 69 6.09 0.03 1.78
N TRP A 70 5.36 -0.02 0.67
CA TRP A 70 4.93 -1.28 0.07
C TRP A 70 6.08 -2.00 -0.64
N LEU A 71 6.70 -2.95 0.04
CA LEU A 71 7.90 -3.64 -0.44
C LEU A 71 7.72 -4.42 -1.75
N SER A 72 6.50 -4.85 -2.09
CA SER A 72 6.26 -5.51 -3.39
C SER A 72 6.41 -4.55 -4.58
N HIS A 73 6.11 -3.25 -4.41
CA HIS A 73 6.38 -2.22 -5.40
C HIS A 73 7.88 -1.96 -5.52
N ILE A 74 8.58 -1.89 -4.40
CA ILE A 74 10.04 -1.75 -4.37
C ILE A 74 10.71 -2.91 -5.11
N SER A 75 10.27 -4.13 -4.86
CA SER A 75 10.78 -5.31 -5.58
C SER A 75 10.62 -5.21 -7.12
N ARG A 76 9.54 -4.58 -7.60
CA ARG A 76 9.34 -4.32 -9.04
C ARG A 76 10.31 -3.26 -9.59
N TYR A 77 10.55 -2.18 -8.86
CA TYR A 77 11.56 -1.17 -9.25
C TYR A 77 12.96 -1.77 -9.29
N LEU A 78 13.29 -2.67 -8.36
CA LEU A 78 14.57 -3.37 -8.35
C LEU A 78 14.77 -4.29 -9.56
N VAL A 79 13.71 -4.89 -10.11
CA VAL A 79 13.82 -5.63 -11.39
C VAL A 79 14.31 -4.71 -12.49
N GLY A 80 13.71 -3.52 -12.63
CA GLY A 80 14.16 -2.52 -13.61
C GLY A 80 15.62 -2.08 -13.39
N SER A 81 16.02 -1.87 -12.11
CA SER A 81 17.41 -1.53 -11.77
C SER A 81 18.37 -2.66 -12.16
N ILE A 82 18.05 -3.92 -11.85
CA ILE A 82 18.89 -5.08 -12.21
C ILE A 82 19.07 -5.21 -13.73
N GLU A 83 18.05 -4.90 -14.51
CA GLU A 83 18.09 -5.00 -15.97
C GLU A 83 18.93 -3.87 -16.60
N ASN A 84 18.87 -2.66 -16.05
CA ASN A 84 19.51 -1.47 -16.60
C ASN A 84 20.87 -1.14 -15.97
N GLU A 85 21.14 -1.58 -14.74
CA GLU A 85 22.36 -1.33 -13.96
C GLU A 85 23.06 -2.65 -13.62
N LYS A 86 23.47 -3.39 -14.65
CA LYS A 86 23.97 -4.78 -14.57
C LYS A 86 25.24 -4.96 -13.73
N ASN A 87 26.04 -3.92 -13.62
CA ASN A 87 27.31 -3.93 -12.88
C ASN A 87 27.09 -3.77 -11.37
N LEU A 88 25.92 -3.29 -10.95
CA LEU A 88 25.60 -3.09 -9.55
C LEU A 88 25.13 -4.42 -8.92
N THR A 89 25.44 -4.60 -7.65
CA THR A 89 25.09 -5.81 -6.87
C THR A 89 24.07 -5.52 -5.78
N TRP A 90 24.04 -4.30 -5.24
CA TRP A 90 23.12 -3.91 -4.17
C TRP A 90 21.66 -4.20 -4.51
N ASN A 91 21.26 -3.94 -5.75
CA ASN A 91 19.89 -4.10 -6.22
C ASN A 91 19.40 -5.57 -6.17
N LYS A 92 20.29 -6.53 -6.45
CA LYS A 92 20.01 -7.96 -6.33
C LYS A 92 19.89 -8.37 -4.87
N LEU A 93 20.85 -7.95 -4.05
CA LEU A 93 20.91 -8.26 -2.61
C LEU A 93 19.69 -7.72 -1.85
N ILE A 94 19.31 -6.47 -2.09
CA ILE A 94 18.14 -5.87 -1.43
C ILE A 94 16.83 -6.52 -1.89
N LYS A 95 16.74 -6.96 -3.16
CA LYS A 95 15.57 -7.70 -3.66
C LYS A 95 15.45 -9.08 -2.99
N GLU A 96 16.55 -9.78 -2.79
CA GLU A 96 16.59 -11.04 -2.03
C GLU A 96 16.19 -10.81 -0.57
N TRP A 97 16.75 -9.78 0.06
CA TRP A 97 16.41 -9.38 1.40
C TRP A 97 14.90 -9.10 1.58
N ILE A 98 14.28 -8.38 0.63
CA ILE A 98 12.82 -8.16 0.64
C ILE A 98 12.09 -9.50 0.61
N SER A 99 12.49 -10.42 -0.26
CA SER A 99 11.84 -11.72 -0.37
C SER A 99 11.94 -12.53 0.91
N GLU A 100 13.11 -12.57 1.52
CA GLU A 100 13.39 -13.32 2.76
C GLU A 100 12.67 -12.70 3.97
N SER A 101 12.75 -11.39 4.13
CA SER A 101 12.16 -10.68 5.27
C SER A 101 10.63 -10.68 5.23
N VAL A 102 10.03 -10.55 4.05
CA VAL A 102 8.58 -10.69 3.86
C VAL A 102 8.12 -12.13 4.09
N ALA A 103 8.89 -13.14 3.66
CA ALA A 103 8.60 -14.53 3.94
C ALA A 103 8.64 -14.83 5.45
N TYR A 104 9.66 -14.32 6.14
CA TYR A 104 9.78 -14.43 7.59
C TYR A 104 8.57 -13.82 8.31
N TRP A 105 8.17 -12.60 7.97
CA TRP A 105 6.99 -11.96 8.53
C TRP A 105 5.71 -12.77 8.27
N ASN A 106 5.53 -13.28 7.05
CA ASN A 106 4.39 -14.13 6.69
C ASN A 106 4.35 -15.42 7.50
N ASN A 107 5.51 -16.04 7.78
CA ASN A 107 5.59 -17.26 8.59
C ASN A 107 5.20 -17.00 10.04
N ILE A 108 5.61 -15.87 10.60
CA ILE A 108 5.16 -15.44 11.95
C ILE A 108 3.64 -15.27 11.97
N LYS A 109 3.07 -14.57 11.01
CA LYS A 109 1.62 -14.33 10.94
C LYS A 109 0.80 -15.61 10.77
N LYS A 110 1.36 -16.64 10.13
CA LYS A 110 0.73 -17.95 10.00
C LYS A 110 0.97 -18.87 11.19
N GLY A 111 1.76 -18.46 12.17
CA GLY A 111 2.15 -19.30 13.30
C GLY A 111 3.15 -20.41 12.94
N ALA A 112 3.77 -20.35 11.75
CA ALA A 112 4.78 -21.31 11.30
C ALA A 112 6.18 -21.00 11.86
N GLU A 113 6.39 -19.79 12.36
CA GLU A 113 7.64 -19.33 12.95
C GLU A 113 7.35 -18.39 14.12
N GLN A 114 8.22 -18.36 15.12
CA GLN A 114 8.10 -17.41 16.23
C GLN A 114 8.90 -16.13 15.96
N GLU A 115 8.50 -15.04 16.62
CA GLU A 115 9.28 -13.81 16.60
C GLU A 115 10.64 -14.04 17.26
N ASP A 116 11.70 -13.58 16.60
CA ASP A 116 13.09 -13.73 17.04
C ASP A 116 13.83 -12.39 16.90
N ASN A 117 14.10 -11.75 18.02
CA ASN A 117 14.79 -10.46 18.08
C ASN A 117 16.20 -10.50 17.44
N GLN A 118 16.90 -11.65 17.54
CA GLN A 118 18.23 -11.79 16.93
C GLN A 118 18.11 -11.83 15.39
N LYS A 119 17.10 -12.51 14.90
CA LYS A 119 16.80 -12.57 13.45
C LYS A 119 16.35 -11.22 12.92
N ASP A 120 15.50 -10.51 13.67
CA ASP A 120 15.10 -9.13 13.33
C ASP A 120 16.32 -8.19 13.25
N THR A 121 17.18 -8.24 14.25
CA THR A 121 18.42 -7.45 14.29
C THR A 121 19.32 -7.79 13.09
N ASN A 122 19.43 -9.07 12.72
CA ASN A 122 20.20 -9.48 11.54
C ASN A 122 19.61 -8.89 10.25
N PHE A 123 18.28 -8.94 10.06
CA PHE A 123 17.65 -8.32 8.90
C PHE A 123 17.89 -6.80 8.86
N LEU A 124 17.83 -6.11 9.99
CA LEU A 124 18.09 -4.66 10.06
C LEU A 124 19.54 -4.34 9.68
N ASN A 125 20.52 -5.08 10.22
CA ASN A 125 21.94 -4.88 9.91
C ASN A 125 22.22 -5.15 8.42
N ARG A 126 21.69 -6.24 7.87
CA ARG A 126 21.82 -6.56 6.45
C ARG A 126 21.22 -5.47 5.55
N TYR A 127 20.09 -4.88 5.93
CA TYR A 127 19.51 -3.76 5.22
C TYR A 127 20.50 -2.58 5.16
N ASP A 128 21.05 -2.20 6.31
CA ASP A 128 21.99 -1.07 6.41
C ASP A 128 23.27 -1.33 5.58
N GLU A 129 23.81 -2.56 5.65
CA GLU A 129 24.98 -2.97 4.87
C GLU A 129 24.73 -2.86 3.35
N MET A 130 23.54 -3.27 2.87
CA MET A 130 23.19 -3.22 1.46
C MET A 130 22.95 -1.79 0.96
N VAL A 131 22.39 -0.92 1.80
CA VAL A 131 22.21 0.50 1.47
C VAL A 131 23.57 1.22 1.44
N GLU A 132 24.47 0.91 2.36
CA GLU A 132 25.86 1.43 2.32
C GLU A 132 26.65 0.87 1.12
N LEU A 133 26.41 -0.37 0.72
CA LEU A 133 26.98 -0.91 -0.53
C LEU A 133 26.48 -0.14 -1.74
N ALA A 134 25.17 0.14 -1.82
CA ALA A 134 24.59 0.95 -2.91
C ALA A 134 25.27 2.32 -3.00
N LYS A 135 25.53 2.96 -1.87
CA LYS A 135 26.27 4.24 -1.84
C LYS A 135 27.64 4.13 -2.47
N LYS A 136 28.43 3.13 -2.05
CA LYS A 136 29.78 2.90 -2.59
C LYS A 136 29.77 2.58 -4.08
N GLU A 137 28.80 1.77 -4.52
CA GLU A 137 28.66 1.42 -5.94
C GLU A 137 28.30 2.65 -6.79
N TYR A 138 27.38 3.51 -6.33
CA TYR A 138 27.04 4.76 -7.05
C TYR A 138 28.10 5.85 -6.93
N ASP A 139 28.92 5.87 -5.89
CA ASP A 139 30.09 6.75 -5.80
C ASP A 139 31.17 6.34 -6.82
N TYR A 140 31.29 5.05 -7.10
CA TYR A 140 32.23 4.51 -8.08
C TYR A 140 31.71 4.56 -9.51
N GLU A 141 30.44 4.18 -9.73
CA GLU A 141 29.74 4.19 -11.02
C GLU A 141 28.49 5.07 -10.91
N PRO A 142 28.59 6.37 -11.16
CA PRO A 142 27.47 7.30 -11.06
C PRO A 142 26.33 6.92 -12.03
N PRO A 143 25.06 7.18 -11.66
CA PRO A 143 23.91 6.86 -12.49
C PRO A 143 24.00 7.59 -13.84
N ASN A 144 23.65 6.89 -14.92
CA ASN A 144 23.59 7.50 -16.23
C ASN A 144 22.37 8.41 -16.39
N ASP A 145 22.37 9.29 -17.40
CA ASP A 145 21.30 10.25 -17.62
C ASP A 145 20.00 9.61 -18.15
N TYR A 146 20.06 8.39 -18.69
CA TYR A 146 18.92 7.71 -19.29
C TYR A 146 18.13 6.84 -18.31
N TYR A 147 18.77 6.38 -17.22
CA TYR A 147 18.12 5.56 -16.21
C TYR A 147 18.59 5.97 -14.81
N ARG A 148 17.68 6.56 -14.05
CA ARG A 148 17.96 7.05 -12.68
C ARG A 148 17.05 6.45 -11.62
N GLU A 149 16.14 5.54 -12.00
CA GLU A 149 15.17 4.96 -11.07
C GLU A 149 15.84 4.18 -9.95
N GLY A 150 16.88 3.39 -10.25
CA GLY A 150 17.65 2.65 -9.25
C GLY A 150 18.32 3.57 -8.26
N TYR A 151 19.01 4.62 -8.74
CA TYR A 151 19.63 5.63 -7.90
C TYR A 151 18.62 6.38 -7.03
N ASN A 152 17.50 6.79 -7.62
CA ASN A 152 16.44 7.47 -6.87
C ASN A 152 15.82 6.55 -5.80
N LEU A 153 15.70 5.25 -6.10
CA LEU A 153 15.26 4.25 -5.14
C LEU A 153 16.25 4.11 -3.99
N TYR A 154 17.54 3.95 -4.29
CA TYR A 154 18.60 3.91 -3.29
C TYR A 154 18.55 5.13 -2.36
N LYS A 155 18.48 6.35 -2.93
CA LYS A 155 18.41 7.58 -2.13
C LYS A 155 17.23 7.58 -1.16
N ARG A 156 16.04 7.19 -1.61
CA ARG A 156 14.89 7.07 -0.74
C ARG A 156 15.11 6.05 0.38
N MET A 157 15.63 4.87 0.04
CA MET A 157 15.93 3.82 1.03
C MET A 157 16.95 4.27 2.07
N TYR A 158 17.90 5.12 1.66
CA TYR A 158 18.88 5.71 2.57
C TYR A 158 18.24 6.80 3.45
N GLU A 159 17.48 7.72 2.85
CA GLU A 159 16.91 8.90 3.53
C GLU A 159 15.73 8.53 4.45
N THR A 160 14.88 7.58 4.04
CA THR A 160 13.67 7.19 4.79
C THR A 160 13.72 5.73 5.24
N ARG A 161 14.86 5.30 5.76
CA ARG A 161 15.14 3.93 6.22
C ARG A 161 13.98 3.29 7.00
N GLU A 162 13.41 4.03 7.94
CA GLU A 162 12.37 3.53 8.83
C GLU A 162 11.12 3.06 8.07
N ASP A 163 10.79 3.70 6.96
CA ASP A 163 9.64 3.34 6.13
C ASP A 163 9.78 1.96 5.47
N TYR A 164 11.01 1.46 5.35
CA TYR A 164 11.29 0.15 4.72
C TYR A 164 11.42 -1.00 5.72
N VAL A 165 11.69 -0.69 6.98
CA VAL A 165 12.02 -1.71 8.00
C VAL A 165 11.06 -1.72 9.20
N LEU A 166 10.02 -0.88 9.20
CA LEU A 166 9.09 -0.74 10.32
C LEU A 166 8.43 -2.08 10.69
N PHE A 167 8.03 -2.89 9.71
CA PHE A 167 7.42 -4.22 9.91
C PHE A 167 8.32 -5.23 10.65
N LEU A 168 9.63 -5.03 10.64
CA LEU A 168 10.58 -5.84 11.43
C LEU A 168 10.58 -5.44 12.90
N LYS A 169 10.34 -4.15 13.19
CA LYS A 169 10.28 -3.60 14.54
C LYS A 169 8.89 -3.75 15.17
N ASP A 170 7.86 -3.74 14.37
CA ASP A 170 6.46 -3.90 14.78
C ASP A 170 5.77 -4.92 13.87
N LYS A 171 5.60 -6.14 14.40
CA LYS A 171 4.99 -7.25 13.65
C LYS A 171 3.50 -7.04 13.33
N SER A 172 2.84 -6.07 13.97
CA SER A 172 1.47 -5.70 13.60
C SER A 172 1.41 -4.99 12.24
N VAL A 173 2.55 -4.45 11.76
CA VAL A 173 2.64 -3.74 10.50
C VAL A 173 2.90 -4.70 9.34
N SER A 174 2.08 -4.63 8.30
CA SER A 174 2.30 -5.42 7.09
C SER A 174 3.39 -4.80 6.21
N PRO A 175 4.36 -5.60 5.69
CA PRO A 175 5.35 -5.13 4.71
C PRO A 175 4.76 -4.94 3.32
N THR A 176 3.46 -5.22 3.14
CA THR A 176 2.77 -5.15 1.85
C THR A 176 1.44 -4.44 1.96
N ASN A 177 1.05 -3.72 0.91
CA ASN A 177 -0.25 -3.07 0.81
C ASN A 177 -1.30 -3.95 0.10
N ASN A 178 -1.18 -5.27 0.21
CA ASN A 178 -2.06 -6.24 -0.46
C ASN A 178 -3.53 -6.07 -0.07
N ILE A 179 -3.81 -5.54 1.11
CA ILE A 179 -5.17 -5.28 1.60
C ILE A 179 -5.83 -4.22 0.70
N ALA A 180 -5.25 -3.03 0.57
CA ALA A 180 -5.81 -1.98 -0.27
C ALA A 180 -5.83 -2.38 -1.75
N GLU A 181 -4.78 -3.07 -2.26
CA GLU A 181 -4.75 -3.59 -3.63
C GLU A 181 -5.90 -4.57 -3.91
N ARG A 182 -6.19 -5.49 -3.01
CA ARG A 182 -7.32 -6.42 -3.14
C ARG A 182 -8.63 -5.68 -3.31
N TYR A 183 -8.87 -4.62 -2.54
CA TYR A 183 -10.07 -3.80 -2.65
C TYR A 183 -10.06 -2.92 -3.89
N ALA A 184 -8.91 -2.43 -4.33
CA ALA A 184 -8.77 -1.74 -5.61
C ALA A 184 -9.18 -2.65 -6.78
N ARG A 185 -8.79 -3.94 -6.75
CA ARG A 185 -9.22 -4.93 -7.76
C ARG A 185 -10.72 -5.19 -7.72
N VAL A 186 -11.36 -5.18 -6.55
CA VAL A 186 -12.82 -5.32 -6.43
C VAL A 186 -13.51 -4.14 -7.13
N TYR A 187 -13.09 -2.90 -6.85
CA TYR A 187 -13.60 -1.71 -7.52
C TYR A 187 -13.38 -1.77 -9.04
N LYS A 188 -12.16 -2.08 -9.49
CA LYS A 188 -11.82 -2.15 -10.93
C LYS A 188 -12.69 -3.16 -11.67
N ARG A 189 -12.91 -4.36 -11.11
CA ARG A 189 -13.80 -5.36 -11.73
C ARG A 189 -15.22 -4.83 -11.91
N LYS A 190 -15.76 -4.14 -10.90
CA LYS A 190 -17.10 -3.54 -11.00
C LYS A 190 -17.15 -2.37 -11.99
N ASN A 191 -16.11 -1.56 -12.03
CA ASN A 191 -16.00 -0.47 -13.02
C ASN A 191 -15.96 -1.03 -14.45
N ILE A 192 -15.24 -2.13 -14.71
CA ILE A 192 -15.20 -2.80 -16.02
C ILE A 192 -16.59 -3.34 -16.37
N GLN A 193 -17.29 -4.00 -15.44
CA GLN A 193 -18.64 -4.51 -15.66
C GLN A 193 -19.64 -3.40 -15.97
N ALA A 194 -19.50 -2.24 -15.34
CA ALA A 194 -20.34 -1.07 -15.59
C ALA A 194 -19.92 -0.29 -16.85
N MET A 195 -18.81 -0.66 -17.50
CA MET A 195 -18.13 0.05 -18.59
C MET A 195 -17.74 1.50 -18.23
N CYS A 196 -18.64 2.27 -17.62
CA CYS A 196 -18.43 3.64 -17.18
C CYS A 196 -19.54 4.05 -16.20
N PHE A 197 -19.20 4.73 -15.14
CA PHE A 197 -20.20 5.43 -14.32
C PHE A 197 -20.70 6.67 -15.05
N ARG A 198 -22.02 6.87 -15.08
CA ARG A 198 -22.64 7.97 -15.84
C ARG A 198 -22.49 9.34 -15.18
N SER A 199 -22.27 9.38 -13.85
CA SER A 199 -22.17 10.63 -13.10
C SER A 199 -21.26 10.49 -11.88
N LYS A 200 -20.77 11.63 -11.35
CA LYS A 200 -20.02 11.69 -10.11
C LYS A 200 -20.83 11.17 -8.92
N ASN A 201 -22.11 11.53 -8.84
CA ASN A 201 -22.98 11.02 -7.78
C ASN A 201 -23.17 9.50 -7.85
N GLY A 202 -23.29 8.95 -9.07
CA GLY A 202 -23.40 7.51 -9.28
C GLY A 202 -22.19 6.75 -8.77
N VAL A 203 -20.98 7.22 -9.04
CA VAL A 203 -19.78 6.57 -8.49
C VAL A 203 -19.64 6.79 -6.98
N LYS A 204 -20.05 7.94 -6.47
CA LYS A 204 -20.06 8.19 -5.01
C LYS A 204 -20.97 7.19 -4.29
N TYR A 205 -22.24 7.07 -4.69
CA TYR A 205 -23.18 6.10 -4.10
C TYR A 205 -22.70 4.66 -4.25
N PHE A 206 -22.07 4.35 -5.37
CA PHE A 206 -21.47 3.03 -5.57
C PHE A 206 -20.33 2.77 -4.57
N CYS A 207 -19.44 3.74 -4.36
CA CYS A 207 -18.35 3.64 -3.38
C CYS A 207 -18.88 3.50 -1.95
N ASP A 208 -19.91 4.27 -1.59
CA ASP A 208 -20.54 4.21 -0.27
C ASP A 208 -21.15 2.81 -0.03
N GLY A 209 -21.94 2.31 -0.99
CA GLY A 209 -22.50 0.95 -0.93
C GLY A 209 -21.45 -0.15 -0.90
N LEU A 210 -20.39 -0.01 -1.70
CA LEU A 210 -19.30 -0.97 -1.75
C LEU A 210 -18.52 -1.02 -0.41
N SER A 211 -18.32 0.13 0.23
CA SER A 211 -17.70 0.24 1.56
C SER A 211 -18.47 -0.58 2.60
N VAL A 212 -19.76 -0.39 2.66
CA VAL A 212 -20.64 -1.13 3.59
C VAL A 212 -20.63 -2.63 3.28
N ILE A 213 -20.82 -3.01 2.02
CA ILE A 213 -20.87 -4.42 1.61
C ILE A 213 -19.56 -5.15 1.90
N GLN A 214 -18.40 -4.53 1.58
CA GLN A 214 -17.12 -5.17 1.82
C GLN A 214 -16.82 -5.27 3.32
N THR A 215 -17.11 -4.26 4.11
CA THR A 215 -16.92 -4.29 5.57
C THR A 215 -17.77 -5.39 6.21
N ILE A 216 -19.05 -5.52 5.85
CA ILE A 216 -19.94 -6.58 6.36
C ILE A 216 -19.38 -7.96 6.01
N LYS A 217 -18.97 -8.15 4.73
CA LYS A 217 -18.39 -9.42 4.27
C LYS A 217 -17.09 -9.79 4.99
N ASN A 218 -16.22 -8.81 5.22
CA ASN A 218 -14.96 -9.04 5.92
C ASN A 218 -15.17 -9.45 7.38
N ARG A 219 -16.22 -8.96 8.00
CA ARG A 219 -16.60 -9.33 9.37
C ARG A 219 -17.34 -10.67 9.48
N GLY A 220 -17.55 -11.36 8.36
CA GLY A 220 -18.27 -12.63 8.34
C GLY A 220 -19.77 -12.51 8.63
N GLU A 221 -20.32 -11.29 8.60
CA GLU A 221 -21.74 -11.05 8.85
C GLU A 221 -22.60 -11.46 7.64
N ASN A 222 -23.83 -11.91 7.90
CA ASN A 222 -24.79 -12.16 6.83
C ASN A 222 -25.22 -10.83 6.20
N LEU A 223 -24.84 -10.62 4.94
CA LEU A 223 -25.06 -9.36 4.22
C LEU A 223 -26.56 -8.98 4.16
N PHE A 224 -27.44 -9.94 3.88
CA PHE A 224 -28.87 -9.68 3.76
C PHE A 224 -29.45 -9.21 5.11
N ILE A 225 -29.15 -9.93 6.19
CA ILE A 225 -29.60 -9.56 7.53
C ILE A 225 -29.06 -8.20 7.96
N ALA A 226 -27.76 -7.97 7.76
CA ALA A 226 -27.10 -6.70 8.15
C ALA A 226 -27.69 -5.49 7.41
N VAL A 227 -27.97 -5.63 6.11
CA VAL A 227 -28.57 -4.56 5.29
C VAL A 227 -30.04 -4.35 5.69
N THR A 228 -30.84 -5.41 5.85
CA THR A 228 -32.25 -5.32 6.25
C THR A 228 -32.39 -4.64 7.61
N ASN A 229 -31.57 -5.01 8.59
CA ASN A 229 -31.61 -4.40 9.93
C ASN A 229 -31.28 -2.88 9.90
N ARG A 230 -30.44 -2.44 8.98
CA ARG A 230 -30.13 -1.02 8.83
C ARG A 230 -31.29 -0.21 8.22
N PHE A 231 -31.98 -0.81 7.25
CA PHE A 231 -33.18 -0.19 6.68
C PHE A 231 -34.33 -0.14 7.69
N ASN A 232 -34.56 -1.20 8.46
CA ASN A 232 -35.61 -1.22 9.49
C ASN A 232 -35.38 -0.20 10.60
N LYS A 233 -34.12 0.01 11.04
CA LYS A 233 -33.81 1.05 12.04
C LYS A 233 -34.03 2.49 11.54
N GLN A 234 -34.09 2.74 10.24
CA GLN A 234 -34.41 4.07 9.68
C GLN A 234 -35.92 4.35 9.61
N THR A 235 -36.75 3.31 9.76
CA THR A 235 -38.23 3.45 9.75
C THR A 235 -38.80 3.65 11.16
N GLU A 236 -37.98 3.58 12.22
CA GLU A 236 -38.38 3.77 13.61
C GLU A 236 -38.08 5.20 14.16
N VAL A 237 -37.80 6.19 13.27
CA VAL A 237 -37.55 7.59 13.64
C VAL A 237 -38.65 8.48 13.11
#